data_7ebc17c831abcc3d9cd887633977ab64
#
_entry.id   7ebc17c831abcc3d9cd887633977ab64
#
_cell.length_a   1.000
_cell.length_b   1.000
_cell.length_c   1.000
_cell.angle_alpha   90.00
_cell.angle_beta   90.00
_cell.angle_gamma   90.00
#
_symmetry.space_group_name_H-M   'P 1'
#
loop_
_entity.id
_entity.type
_entity.pdbx_description
1 polymer ?
#
loop_
_entity_poly.entity_id
_entity_poly.type
_entity_poly.pdbx_seq_one_letter_code
_entity_poly.pdbx_strand_id
1 'polypeptide(L)'
;MPKFMDVHHGMHGVTPEALQAAHQADLDIQGEEGVDFQRAWGDPESGMVWCISEAPSKEAVQRIHERAGHPATEVYPVPVEV
;
A
#
# COMPACT_ATOMS: atom_id res chain seq x y z
N MET A 1 -10.46 2.86 12.77
CA MET A 1 -10.43 3.50 11.43
C MET A 1 -10.82 2.49 10.36
N PRO A 2 -11.37 2.94 9.22
CA PRO A 2 -11.63 2.05 8.08
C PRO A 2 -10.36 1.36 7.59
N LYS A 3 -10.52 0.16 7.07
CA LYS A 3 -9.44 -0.63 6.50
C LYS A 3 -9.53 -0.60 4.98
N PHE A 4 -8.38 -0.50 4.32
CA PHE A 4 -8.29 -0.43 2.86
C PHE A 4 -7.28 -1.44 2.34
N MET A 5 -7.59 -2.01 1.19
CA MET A 5 -6.65 -2.80 0.39
C MET A 5 -6.32 -1.99 -0.84
N ASP A 6 -5.04 -1.78 -1.12
CA ASP A 6 -4.66 -1.11 -2.35
C ASP A 6 -3.81 -2.02 -3.25
N VAL A 7 -3.80 -1.70 -4.53
CA VAL A 7 -3.20 -2.55 -5.56
C VAL A 7 -2.27 -1.71 -6.43
N HIS A 8 -1.08 -2.25 -6.66
CA HIS A 8 -0.10 -1.71 -7.58
C HIS A 8 0.13 -2.71 -8.71
N HIS A 9 0.35 -2.22 -9.92
CA HIS A 9 0.66 -3.05 -11.09
C HIS A 9 2.04 -2.69 -11.63
N GLY A 10 2.55 -3.52 -12.52
CA GLY A 10 3.81 -3.23 -13.21
C GLY A 10 5.07 -3.48 -12.39
N MET A 11 4.96 -4.28 -11.33
CA MET A 11 6.08 -4.60 -10.46
C MET A 11 6.64 -6.00 -10.72
N HIS A 12 6.73 -6.37 -11.99
CA HIS A 12 7.30 -7.67 -12.40
C HIS A 12 8.72 -7.83 -11.86
N GLY A 13 9.01 -9.01 -11.32
CA GLY A 13 10.32 -9.29 -10.74
C GLY A 13 10.52 -8.70 -9.36
N VAL A 14 9.47 -8.20 -8.69
CA VAL A 14 9.59 -7.65 -7.33
C VAL A 14 10.21 -8.69 -6.40
N THR A 15 11.22 -8.27 -5.64
CA THR A 15 11.90 -9.11 -4.66
C THR A 15 11.41 -8.78 -3.25
N PRO A 16 11.63 -9.69 -2.27
CA PRO A 16 11.31 -9.35 -0.88
C PRO A 16 12.00 -8.07 -0.41
N GLU A 17 13.25 -7.85 -0.84
CA GLU A 17 14.03 -6.66 -0.47
C GLU A 17 13.43 -5.40 -1.07
N ALA A 18 13.02 -5.43 -2.34
CA ALA A 18 12.39 -4.30 -3.00
C ALA A 18 11.03 -3.97 -2.39
N LEU A 19 10.24 -5.01 -2.08
CA LEU A 19 8.95 -4.83 -1.43
C LEU A 19 9.11 -4.24 -0.03
N GLN A 20 10.09 -4.73 0.73
CA GLN A 20 10.39 -4.22 2.06
C GLN A 20 10.79 -2.75 2.01
N ALA A 21 11.61 -2.36 1.04
CA ALA A 21 12.03 -0.96 0.87
C ALA A 21 10.85 -0.06 0.53
N ALA A 22 9.95 -0.50 -0.35
CA ALA A 22 8.75 0.25 -0.70
C ALA A 22 7.81 0.40 0.50
N HIS A 23 7.61 -0.68 1.24
CA HIS A 23 6.80 -0.67 2.46
C HIS A 23 7.39 0.30 3.50
N GLN A 24 8.70 0.27 3.69
CA GLN A 24 9.37 1.15 4.64
C GLN A 24 9.21 2.62 4.25
N ALA A 25 9.25 2.94 2.96
CA ALA A 25 9.03 4.31 2.48
C ALA A 25 7.63 4.82 2.89
N ASP A 26 6.62 3.96 2.84
CA ASP A 26 5.28 4.29 3.31
C ASP A 26 5.27 4.50 4.83
N LEU A 27 5.89 3.60 5.59
CA LEU A 27 5.95 3.68 7.04
C LEU A 27 6.61 4.97 7.52
N ASP A 28 7.64 5.42 6.81
CA ASP A 28 8.42 6.61 7.19
C ASP A 28 7.60 7.89 7.15
N ILE A 29 6.56 7.96 6.33
CA ILE A 29 5.75 9.17 6.14
C ILE A 29 4.27 8.99 6.49
N GLN A 30 3.82 7.78 6.83
CA GLN A 30 2.40 7.47 7.05
C GLN A 30 1.74 8.37 8.10
N GLY A 31 2.48 8.81 9.11
CA GLY A 31 1.96 9.66 10.16
C GLY A 31 1.47 11.02 9.68
N GLU A 32 1.94 11.49 8.53
CA GLU A 32 1.52 12.78 7.95
C GLU A 32 0.04 12.79 7.55
N GLU A 33 -0.52 11.61 7.27
CA GLU A 33 -1.93 11.46 6.88
C GLU A 33 -2.72 10.59 7.86
N GLY A 34 -2.12 10.18 8.96
CA GLY A 34 -2.78 9.31 9.95
C GLY A 34 -3.06 7.90 9.44
N VAL A 35 -2.24 7.41 8.52
CA VAL A 35 -2.36 6.06 7.94
C VAL A 35 -1.51 5.08 8.72
N ASP A 36 -2.00 3.84 8.85
CA ASP A 36 -1.28 2.72 9.44
C ASP A 36 -1.18 1.60 8.41
N PHE A 37 -0.07 1.53 7.70
CA PHE A 37 0.22 0.44 6.76
C PHE A 37 0.68 -0.78 7.55
N GLN A 38 -0.03 -1.90 7.37
CA GLN A 38 0.16 -3.08 8.19
C GLN A 38 0.95 -4.17 7.51
N ARG A 39 0.61 -4.50 6.26
CA ARG A 39 1.27 -5.55 5.50
C ARG A 39 1.28 -5.24 4.01
N ALA A 40 2.23 -5.84 3.32
CA ALA A 40 2.30 -5.82 1.86
C ALA A 40 2.65 -7.21 1.35
N TRP A 41 2.10 -7.55 0.18
CA TRP A 41 2.37 -8.80 -0.53
C TRP A 41 2.69 -8.49 -1.98
N GLY A 42 3.53 -9.29 -2.60
CA GLY A 42 3.87 -9.12 -4.00
C GLY A 42 3.95 -10.43 -4.74
N ASP A 43 3.60 -10.39 -6.02
CA ASP A 43 3.75 -11.51 -6.94
C ASP A 43 4.63 -11.05 -8.10
N PRO A 44 5.90 -11.51 -8.16
CA PRO A 44 6.82 -11.09 -9.22
C PRO A 44 6.38 -11.53 -10.61
N GLU A 45 5.59 -12.58 -10.73
CA GLU A 45 5.14 -13.08 -12.01
C GLU A 45 4.07 -12.20 -12.63
N SER A 46 3.03 -11.85 -11.87
CA SER A 46 1.95 -10.97 -12.36
C SER A 46 2.33 -9.50 -12.30
N GLY A 47 3.33 -9.15 -11.50
CA GLY A 47 3.71 -7.76 -11.25
C GLY A 47 2.77 -7.02 -10.32
N MET A 48 1.93 -7.74 -9.59
CA MET A 48 0.98 -7.12 -8.66
C MET A 48 1.55 -7.06 -7.25
N VAL A 49 1.24 -5.95 -6.57
CA VAL A 49 1.54 -5.74 -5.15
C VAL A 49 0.27 -5.27 -4.46
N TRP A 50 0.00 -5.83 -3.29
CA TRP A 50 -1.15 -5.50 -2.46
C TRP A 50 -0.67 -4.97 -1.11
N CYS A 51 -1.31 -3.89 -0.64
CA CYS A 51 -1.04 -3.35 0.70
C CYS A 51 -2.34 -3.30 1.48
N ILE A 52 -2.28 -3.62 2.78
CA ILE A 52 -3.41 -3.46 3.70
C ILE A 52 -3.07 -2.35 4.68
N SER A 53 -4.04 -1.45 4.93
CA SER A 53 -3.84 -0.32 5.83
C SER A 53 -5.13 0.06 6.54
N GLU A 54 -4.99 0.79 7.64
CA GLU A 54 -6.09 1.52 8.27
C GLU A 54 -5.83 3.01 8.07
N ALA A 55 -6.86 3.76 7.71
CA ALA A 55 -6.71 5.17 7.37
C ALA A 55 -8.03 5.94 7.56
N PRO A 56 -7.96 7.28 7.73
CA PRO A 56 -9.18 8.09 7.81
C PRO A 56 -9.99 8.09 6.50
N SER A 57 -9.31 7.95 5.36
CA SER A 57 -9.96 7.96 4.05
C SER A 57 -9.06 7.26 3.02
N LYS A 58 -9.64 6.87 1.90
CA LYS A 58 -8.89 6.30 0.78
C LYS A 58 -7.92 7.32 0.18
N GLU A 59 -8.27 8.60 0.18
CA GLU A 59 -7.42 9.68 -0.33
C GLU A 59 -6.14 9.82 0.50
N ALA A 60 -6.21 9.58 1.81
CA ALA A 60 -5.02 9.57 2.68
C ALA A 60 -4.04 8.48 2.25
N VAL A 61 -4.54 7.27 1.96
CA VAL A 61 -3.72 6.15 1.46
C VAL A 61 -3.07 6.54 0.13
N GLN A 62 -3.85 7.11 -0.78
CA GLN A 62 -3.36 7.52 -2.10
C GLN A 62 -2.25 8.56 -1.99
N ARG A 63 -2.40 9.56 -1.11
CA ARG A 63 -1.39 10.62 -0.94
C ARG A 63 -0.06 10.07 -0.41
N ILE A 64 -0.11 9.14 0.55
CA ILE A 64 1.13 8.54 1.07
C ILE A 64 1.85 7.78 -0.03
N HIS A 65 1.14 6.93 -0.79
CA HIS A 65 1.76 6.17 -1.88
C HIS A 65 2.34 7.08 -2.97
N GLU A 66 1.67 8.18 -3.30
CA GLU A 66 2.20 9.16 -4.26
C GLU A 66 3.50 9.78 -3.77
N ARG A 67 3.53 10.21 -2.51
CA ARG A 67 4.74 10.82 -1.91
C ARG A 67 5.89 9.83 -1.80
N ALA A 68 5.57 8.57 -1.54
CA ALA A 68 6.58 7.51 -1.47
C ALA A 68 7.12 7.10 -2.85
N GLY A 69 6.53 7.60 -3.93
CA GLY A 69 7.00 7.36 -5.29
C GLY A 69 6.42 6.11 -5.95
N HIS A 70 5.41 5.49 -5.36
CA HIS A 70 4.74 4.31 -5.94
C HIS A 70 3.21 4.43 -5.81
N PRO A 71 2.58 5.29 -6.63
CA PRO A 71 1.14 5.49 -6.54
C PRO A 71 0.36 4.19 -6.74
N ALA A 72 -0.70 4.03 -5.96
CA ALA A 72 -1.57 2.87 -6.09
C ALA A 72 -2.50 3.05 -7.29
N THR A 73 -2.68 1.98 -8.05
CA THR A 73 -3.61 1.98 -9.18
C THR A 73 -5.06 2.00 -8.68
N GLU A 74 -5.32 1.27 -7.60
CA GLU A 74 -6.66 1.08 -7.06
C GLU A 74 -6.59 1.03 -5.54
N VAL A 75 -7.61 1.61 -4.87
CA VAL A 75 -7.76 1.54 -3.42
C VAL A 75 -9.21 1.16 -3.12
N TYR A 76 -9.40 0.10 -2.36
CA TYR A 76 -10.71 -0.45 -2.03
C TYR A 76 -10.94 -0.47 -0.53
N PRO A 77 -12.12 -0.04 -0.04
CA PRO A 77 -12.47 -0.31 1.35
C PRO A 77 -12.76 -1.80 1.53
N VAL A 78 -12.35 -2.35 2.66
CA VAL A 78 -12.59 -3.77 3.00
C VAL A 78 -13.28 -3.86 4.37
N PRO A 79 -14.56 -3.45 4.46
CA PRO A 79 -15.26 -3.34 5.74
C PRO A 79 -15.68 -4.69 6.32
N VAL A 80 -15.70 -5.75 5.51
CA VAL A 80 -16.08 -7.10 5.97
C VAL A 80 -14.84 -7.98 6.01
N GLU A 81 -14.55 -8.51 7.16
CA GLU A 81 -13.35 -9.32 7.38
C GLU A 81 -13.72 -10.56 8.21
N VAL A 82 -13.15 -11.70 7.86
CA VAL A 82 -13.35 -12.97 8.59
C VAL A 82 -12.00 -13.54 9.06
#